data_7d2981508519d2816e9af329d3f46234
#
_entry.id   7d2981508519d2816e9af329d3f46234
#
_cell.length_a   1.000
_cell.length_b   1.000
_cell.length_c   1.000
_cell.angle_alpha   90.00
_cell.angle_beta   90.00
_cell.angle_gamma   90.00
#
_symmetry.space_group_name_H-M   'P 1'
#
loop_
_entity.id
_entity.type
_entity.pdbx_description
1 polymer ?
#
loop_
_entity_poly.entity_id
_entity_poly.type
_entity_poly.pdbx_seq_one_letter_code
_entity_poly.pdbx_strand_id
1 'polypeptide(L)'
;MLNVKLFRIVTGEEVIAEVLSEDDNAVTVQNGLVVLPTGQSVGFAPWATVIDEDNRELIVSKSHIVYIGEVSSSVKQKYNEIYGSKLITPEDKKLIL
;
A
#
# COMPACT_ATOMS: atom_id res chain seq x y z
N MET A 1 -7.11 12.01 3.06
CA MET A 1 -7.10 10.94 2.05
C MET A 1 -5.72 10.35 1.91
N LEU A 2 -5.66 9.04 1.75
CA LEU A 2 -4.37 8.37 1.66
C LEU A 2 -3.72 8.63 0.30
N ASN A 3 -2.41 8.78 0.31
CA ASN A 3 -1.64 8.96 -0.91
C ASN A 3 -1.16 7.60 -1.40
N VAL A 4 -2.02 6.89 -2.11
CA VAL A 4 -1.76 5.52 -2.53
C VAL A 4 -1.18 5.52 -3.93
N LYS A 5 -0.08 4.82 -4.12
CA LYS A 5 0.58 4.74 -5.42
C LYS A 5 0.81 3.29 -5.82
N LEU A 6 1.01 3.09 -7.10
CA LEU A 6 1.30 1.80 -7.68
C LEU A 6 2.78 1.72 -7.98
N PHE A 7 3.42 0.64 -7.58
CA PHE A 7 4.84 0.42 -7.83
C PHE A 7 5.04 -0.91 -8.53
N ARG A 8 5.95 -0.92 -9.50
CA ARG A 8 6.46 -2.18 -10.04
C ARG A 8 7.87 -2.36 -9.50
N ILE A 9 8.10 -3.47 -8.79
CA ILE A 9 9.38 -3.76 -8.18
C ILE A 9 10.21 -4.61 -9.15
N VAL A 10 11.54 -4.51 -9.08
CA VAL A 10 12.42 -5.22 -10.01
C VAL A 10 12.21 -6.73 -10.00
N THR A 11 11.68 -7.28 -8.93
CA THR A 11 11.37 -8.70 -8.86
C THR A 11 10.12 -9.09 -9.65
N GLY A 12 9.40 -8.12 -10.18
CA GLY A 12 8.23 -8.37 -11.02
C GLY A 12 6.91 -8.16 -10.33
N GLU A 13 6.91 -7.87 -9.03
CA GLU A 13 5.67 -7.66 -8.30
C GLU A 13 5.10 -6.29 -8.56
N GLU A 14 3.78 -6.20 -8.63
CA GLU A 14 3.10 -4.91 -8.58
C GLU A 14 2.55 -4.74 -7.18
N VAL A 15 2.81 -3.60 -6.58
CA VAL A 15 2.46 -3.33 -5.19
C VAL A 15 1.74 -1.99 -5.12
N ILE A 16 0.68 -1.91 -4.33
CA ILE A 16 0.09 -0.62 -4.01
C ILE A 16 0.34 -0.35 -2.54
N ALA A 17 0.65 0.88 -2.22
CA ALA A 17 1.00 1.24 -0.85
C ALA A 17 0.76 2.73 -0.64
N GLU A 18 0.59 3.10 0.62
CA GLU A 18 0.50 4.51 0.99
C GLU A 18 1.89 5.09 1.08
N VAL A 19 2.14 6.20 0.39
CA VAL A 19 3.43 6.88 0.42
C VAL A 19 3.40 7.89 1.55
N LEU A 20 4.35 7.75 2.46
CA LEU A 20 4.47 8.67 3.59
C LEU A 20 5.47 9.78 3.30
N SER A 21 6.56 9.45 2.62
CA SER A 21 7.56 10.43 2.24
C SER A 21 8.41 9.87 1.11
N GLU A 22 9.17 10.74 0.49
CA GLU A 22 9.98 10.35 -0.64
C GLU A 22 11.17 11.29 -0.74
N ASP A 23 12.34 10.74 -1.05
CA ASP A 23 13.50 11.58 -1.35
C ASP A 23 14.11 11.09 -2.66
N ASP A 24 15.33 11.54 -2.97
CA ASP A 24 15.94 11.21 -4.25
C ASP A 24 16.29 9.73 -4.37
N ASN A 25 16.44 9.03 -3.27
CA ASN A 25 16.95 7.67 -3.29
C ASN A 25 15.95 6.64 -2.83
N ALA A 26 14.91 7.03 -2.12
CA ALA A 26 14.00 6.06 -1.50
C ALA A 26 12.61 6.62 -1.32
N VAL A 27 11.66 5.70 -1.16
CA VAL A 27 10.27 6.02 -0.86
C VAL A 27 9.91 5.31 0.42
N THR A 28 9.33 6.02 1.37
CA THR A 28 8.84 5.41 2.61
C THR A 28 7.36 5.14 2.47
N VAL A 29 6.96 3.90 2.64
CA VAL A 29 5.59 3.46 2.42
C VAL A 29 5.08 2.64 3.60
N GLN A 30 3.77 2.46 3.67
CA GLN A 30 3.19 1.54 4.63
C GLN A 30 1.98 0.85 4.01
N ASN A 31 1.57 -0.23 4.61
CA ASN A 31 0.38 -0.99 4.23
C ASN A 31 0.43 -1.42 2.77
N GLY A 32 1.55 -2.03 2.37
CA GLY A 32 1.71 -2.50 1.00
C GLY A 32 0.92 -3.76 0.72
N LEU A 33 0.29 -3.80 -0.44
CA LEU A 33 -0.45 -4.96 -0.92
C LEU A 33 0.08 -5.35 -2.28
N VAL A 34 0.39 -6.63 -2.44
CA VAL A 34 0.77 -7.17 -3.74
C VAL A 34 -0.50 -7.37 -4.56
N VAL A 35 -0.47 -6.94 -5.80
CA VAL A 35 -1.59 -7.08 -6.71
C VAL A 35 -1.50 -8.44 -7.40
N LEU A 36 -2.57 -9.22 -7.29
CA LEU A 36 -2.61 -10.56 -7.85
C LEU A 36 -3.71 -10.63 -8.89
N PRO A 37 -3.36 -10.74 -10.17
CA PRO A 37 -4.40 -10.89 -11.20
C PRO A 37 -5.05 -12.24 -11.05
N THR A 38 -6.37 -12.27 -11.06
CA THR A 38 -7.11 -13.52 -10.89
C THR A 38 -8.09 -13.74 -12.04
N GLY A 39 -7.68 -13.43 -13.25
CA GLY A 39 -8.55 -13.58 -14.42
C GLY A 39 -9.43 -12.38 -14.58
N GLN A 40 -10.64 -12.44 -14.07
CA GLN A 40 -11.59 -11.36 -14.28
C GLN A 40 -11.50 -10.26 -13.22
N SER A 41 -10.77 -10.48 -12.16
CA SER A 41 -10.68 -9.51 -11.12
C SER A 41 -9.26 -9.43 -10.59
N VAL A 42 -9.07 -8.59 -9.59
CA VAL A 42 -7.76 -8.36 -9.01
C VAL A 42 -7.83 -8.70 -7.53
N GLY A 43 -6.94 -9.55 -7.08
CA GLY A 43 -6.83 -9.86 -5.67
C GLY A 43 -5.65 -9.13 -5.06
N PHE A 44 -5.58 -9.13 -3.74
CA PHE A 44 -4.49 -8.46 -3.02
C PHE A 44 -4.02 -9.36 -1.88
N ALA A 45 -2.72 -9.29 -1.61
CA ALA A 45 -2.14 -9.98 -0.48
C ALA A 45 -1.14 -9.05 0.21
N PRO A 46 -0.95 -9.18 1.52
CA PRO A 46 0.02 -8.32 2.20
C PRO A 46 1.41 -8.51 1.62
N TRP A 47 2.12 -7.41 1.44
CA TRP A 47 3.44 -7.45 0.85
C TRP A 47 4.51 -7.85 1.88
N ALA A 48 4.44 -7.29 3.06
CA ALA A 48 5.39 -7.59 4.13
C ALA A 48 4.63 -8.24 5.29
N THR A 49 4.46 -9.55 5.21
CA THR A 49 3.56 -10.25 6.13
C THR A 49 4.10 -10.37 7.53
N VAL A 50 5.40 -10.22 7.70
CA VAL A 50 6.01 -10.35 9.03
C VAL A 50 6.49 -9.01 9.57
N ILE A 51 5.97 -7.91 9.04
CA ILE A 51 6.38 -6.61 9.52
C ILE A 51 5.86 -6.37 10.93
N ASP A 52 6.59 -5.60 11.70
CA ASP A 52 6.22 -5.25 13.07
C ASP A 52 4.94 -4.42 13.05
N GLU A 53 3.95 -4.83 13.82
CA GLU A 53 2.67 -4.12 13.85
C GLU A 53 2.79 -2.70 14.37
N ASP A 54 3.78 -2.43 15.20
CA ASP A 54 3.99 -1.12 15.75
C ASP A 54 4.90 -0.24 14.91
N ASN A 55 5.54 -0.82 13.89
CA ASN A 55 6.45 -0.08 13.04
C ASN A 55 6.29 -0.60 11.62
N ARG A 56 5.24 -0.13 10.96
CA ARG A 56 4.84 -0.69 9.67
C ARG A 56 5.46 0.02 8.48
N GLU A 57 6.31 0.98 8.70
CA GLU A 57 6.91 1.72 7.61
C GLU A 57 8.03 0.93 6.97
N LEU A 58 8.09 0.96 5.65
CA LEU A 58 9.15 0.34 4.89
C LEU A 58 9.81 1.39 4.02
N ILE A 59 11.13 1.34 3.95
CA ILE A 59 11.89 2.22 3.09
C ILE A 59 12.31 1.41 1.87
N VAL A 60 11.82 1.82 0.71
CA VAL A 60 12.06 1.10 -0.53
C VAL A 60 13.02 1.90 -1.39
N SER A 61 14.13 1.29 -1.77
CA SER A 61 15.12 1.95 -2.61
C SER A 61 14.55 2.21 -4.00
N LYS A 62 14.71 3.43 -4.50
CA LYS A 62 14.24 3.76 -5.84
C LYS A 62 14.97 2.97 -6.91
N SER A 63 16.17 2.47 -6.63
CA SER A 63 16.88 1.65 -7.59
C SER A 63 16.21 0.30 -7.83
N HIS A 64 15.30 -0.10 -6.95
CA HIS A 64 14.56 -1.35 -7.10
C HIS A 64 13.12 -1.15 -7.58
N ILE A 65 12.76 0.08 -7.91
CA ILE A 65 11.42 0.40 -8.40
C ILE A 65 11.52 0.65 -9.90
N VAL A 66 10.78 -0.12 -10.69
CA VAL A 66 10.78 0.04 -12.13
C VAL A 66 9.94 1.25 -12.54
N TYR A 67 8.76 1.41 -11.94
CA TYR A 67 7.95 2.59 -12.18
C TYR A 67 7.04 2.85 -10.98
N ILE A 68 6.59 4.09 -10.89
CA ILE A 68 5.60 4.51 -9.91
C ILE A 68 4.46 5.15 -10.69
N GLY A 69 3.24 4.76 -10.42
CA GLY A 69 2.09 5.28 -11.13
C GLY A 69 0.93 5.53 -10.22
N GLU A 70 -0.14 6.05 -10.81
CA GLU A 70 -1.38 6.29 -10.09
C GLU A 70 -2.22 5.03 -10.07
N VAL A 71 -2.94 4.83 -8.97
CA VAL A 71 -3.81 3.69 -8.82
C VAL A 71 -5.17 4.03 -9.42
N SER A 72 -5.83 3.06 -10.05
CA SER A 72 -7.17 3.29 -10.60
C SER A 72 -8.13 3.66 -9.48
N SER A 73 -9.20 4.38 -9.83
CA SER A 73 -10.13 4.88 -8.83
C SER A 73 -10.80 3.76 -8.06
N SER A 74 -11.16 2.67 -8.73
CA SER A 74 -11.84 1.58 -8.06
C SER A 74 -10.92 0.87 -7.06
N VAL A 75 -9.66 0.71 -7.42
CA VAL A 75 -8.70 0.07 -6.55
C VAL A 75 -8.34 0.99 -5.38
N LYS A 76 -8.23 2.29 -5.66
CA LYS A 76 -7.95 3.26 -4.62
C LYS A 76 -9.07 3.29 -3.58
N GLN A 77 -10.31 3.20 -4.05
CA GLN A 77 -11.44 3.17 -3.15
C GLN A 77 -11.40 1.93 -2.26
N LYS A 78 -11.08 0.77 -2.84
CA LYS A 78 -10.99 -0.44 -2.06
C LYS A 78 -9.86 -0.37 -1.02
N TYR A 79 -8.75 0.20 -1.39
CA TYR A 79 -7.64 0.38 -0.46
C TYR A 79 -8.06 1.29 0.70
N ASN A 80 -8.78 2.36 0.39
CA ASN A 80 -9.25 3.27 1.42
C ASN A 80 -10.27 2.60 2.34
N GLU A 81 -11.05 1.69 1.83
CA GLU A 81 -11.99 0.94 2.67
C GLU A 81 -11.26 0.06 3.67
N ILE A 82 -10.14 -0.51 3.26
CA ILE A 82 -9.38 -1.38 4.14
C ILE A 82 -8.60 -0.60 5.19
N TYR A 83 -7.94 0.48 4.79
CA TYR A 83 -7.04 1.19 5.68
C TYR A 83 -7.49 2.58 6.06
N GLY A 84 -8.18 3.27 5.17
CA GLY A 84 -8.55 4.66 5.42
C GLY A 84 -9.61 4.81 6.49
N SER A 85 -10.56 3.90 6.54
CA SER A 85 -11.63 4.03 7.49
C SER A 85 -11.13 3.93 8.92
N LYS A 86 -10.03 3.27 9.13
CA LYS A 86 -9.49 3.16 10.48
C LYS A 86 -8.96 4.49 10.97
N LEU A 87 -8.62 5.37 10.06
CA LEU A 87 -8.12 6.67 10.46
C LEU A 87 -9.23 7.67 10.65
N ILE A 88 -10.38 7.42 10.04
CA ILE A 88 -11.47 8.38 10.06
C ILE A 88 -12.33 8.23 11.26
N THR A 89 -12.49 7.03 11.78
CA THR A 89 -13.42 6.78 12.86
C THR A 89 -12.69 6.26 14.08
N PRO A 90 -12.11 7.10 14.86
CA PRO A 90 -11.41 6.67 16.05
C PRO A 90 -12.28 5.89 16.99
N GLU A 91 -13.53 6.23 17.07
CA GLU A 91 -14.38 5.51 17.96
C GLU A 91 -14.61 4.10 17.49
N ASP A 92 -14.47 3.86 16.23
CA ASP A 92 -14.60 2.51 15.77
C ASP A 92 -13.57 1.63 16.33
N LYS A 93 -12.42 2.19 16.58
CA LYS A 93 -11.38 1.38 17.08
C LYS A 93 -11.68 0.91 18.39
N LYS A 94 -12.43 1.62 19.13
CA LYS A 94 -12.73 1.13 20.36
C LYS A 94 -13.86 0.26 20.25
N LEU A 95 -14.65 0.44 19.31
CA LEU A 95 -15.67 -0.41 19.23
C LEU A 95 -15.33 -1.51 18.47
N ILE A 96 -14.60 -1.39 17.86
CA ILE A 96 -14.26 -2.38 17.12
C ILE A 96 -13.44 -3.01 17.57
N LEU A 97 -13.40 -2.53 18.12
CA LEU A 97 -12.71 -2.88 18.33
C LEU A 97 -12.74 -3.33 18.54
#